data_cbd3166190e03c59f167aec001a9fe5f
#
_entry.id   cbd3166190e03c59f167aec001a9fe5f
#
_cell.length_a   1.000
_cell.length_b   1.000
_cell.length_c   1.000
_cell.angle_alpha   90.00
_cell.angle_beta   90.00
_cell.angle_gamma   90.00
#
_symmetry.space_group_name_H-M   'P 1'
#
loop_
_entity.id
_entity.type
_entity.pdbx_description
1 polymer ?
#
loop_
_entity_poly.entity_id
_entity_poly.type
_entity_poly.pdbx_seq_one_letter_code
_entity_poly.pdbx_strand_id
1 'polypeptide(L)'
;GEGRVFADLQEVDRVFRAGEASLHARVKVRINETIKDRDGSITKNTRIVDTTVGRALLFQIVPAGLSFDVVNQPMKKKAISKLINLCYRTVGLKDTVIFADQLMYTGFAYST
;
A
#
# COMPACT_ATOMS: atom_id res chain seq x y z
N GLY A 1 15.67 -4.93 10.21
CA GLY A 1 15.24 -5.28 9.56
C GLY A 1 15.10 -5.92 8.17
N GLU A 2 16.16 -5.85 7.37
CA GLU A 2 16.08 -6.39 6.01
C GLU A 2 15.95 -7.92 6.06
N GLY A 3 15.02 -8.45 5.24
CA GLY A 3 14.74 -9.89 5.19
C GLY A 3 13.77 -10.38 6.25
N ARG A 4 13.34 -9.51 7.15
CA ARG A 4 12.41 -9.88 8.22
C ARG A 4 11.02 -10.14 7.65
N VAL A 5 10.31 -11.11 8.26
CA VAL A 5 8.90 -11.39 7.91
C VAL A 5 8.00 -10.76 8.96
N PHE A 6 7.02 -9.97 8.48
CA PHE A 6 6.06 -9.30 9.36
C PHE A 6 4.70 -9.97 9.25
N ALA A 7 4.02 -10.07 10.38
CA ALA A 7 2.73 -10.73 10.45
C ALA A 7 1.61 -9.93 9.78
N ASP A 8 1.74 -8.59 9.75
CA ASP A 8 0.75 -7.71 9.13
C ASP A 8 1.34 -6.31 8.92
N LEU A 9 0.54 -5.44 8.32
CA LEU A 9 0.96 -4.06 8.05
C LEU A 9 1.12 -3.24 9.32
N GLN A 10 0.35 -3.53 10.35
CA GLN A 10 0.45 -2.82 11.62
C GLN A 10 1.80 -3.06 12.28
N GLU A 11 2.32 -4.27 12.16
CA GLU A 11 3.66 -4.58 12.68
C GLU A 11 4.72 -3.78 11.95
N VAL A 12 4.63 -3.67 10.62
CA VAL A 12 5.55 -2.84 9.83
C VAL A 12 5.50 -1.39 10.32
N ASP A 13 4.31 -0.85 10.51
CA ASP A 13 4.13 0.53 10.98
C ASP A 13 4.76 0.74 12.35
N ARG A 14 4.57 -0.19 13.28
CA ARG A 14 5.16 -0.09 14.62
C ARG A 14 6.69 -0.08 14.57
N VAL A 15 7.27 -0.97 13.78
CA VAL A 15 8.72 -1.07 13.66
C VAL A 15 9.29 0.20 13.02
N PHE A 16 8.61 0.72 12.00
CA PHE A 16 9.03 1.97 11.37
C PHE A 16 8.96 3.16 12.34
N ARG A 17 7.86 3.29 13.10
CA ARG A 17 7.68 4.37 14.08
C ARG A 17 8.69 4.30 15.20
N ALA A 18 9.13 3.10 15.56
CA ALA A 18 10.18 2.89 16.56
C ALA A 18 11.58 3.22 16.04
N GLY A 19 11.71 3.55 14.76
CA GLY A 19 13.00 3.87 14.16
C GLY A 19 13.85 2.64 13.86
N GLU A 20 13.27 1.46 13.87
CA GLU A 20 14.00 0.20 13.69
C GLU A 20 14.12 -0.23 12.22
N ALA A 21 13.41 0.43 11.32
CA ALA A 21 13.48 0.12 9.90
C ALA A 21 13.38 1.39 9.07
N SER A 22 14.09 1.43 7.93
CA SER A 22 13.99 2.53 6.99
C SER A 22 12.91 2.26 5.96
N LEU A 23 12.45 3.32 5.27
CA LEU A 23 11.45 3.18 4.20
C LEU A 23 11.90 2.29 3.06
N HIS A 24 13.21 2.21 2.83
CA HIS A 24 13.77 1.43 1.72
C HIS A 24 14.15 0.01 2.10
N ALA A 25 14.01 -0.37 3.38
CA ALA A 25 14.37 -1.71 3.83
C ALA A 25 13.47 -2.75 3.15
N ARG A 26 14.09 -3.83 2.63
CA ARG A 26 13.37 -4.93 2.00
C ARG A 26 12.86 -5.86 3.09
N VAL A 27 11.57 -6.16 3.02
CA VAL A 27 10.89 -7.00 4.03
C VAL A 27 9.90 -7.93 3.35
N LYS A 28 9.48 -8.95 4.10
CA LYS A 28 8.36 -9.82 3.70
C LYS A 28 7.21 -9.54 4.64
N VAL A 29 6.01 -9.37 4.09
CA VAL A 29 4.83 -9.03 4.88
C VAL A 29 3.67 -9.92 4.47
N ARG A 30 2.94 -10.39 5.47
CA ARG A 30 1.67 -11.06 5.22
C ARG A 30 0.61 -9.99 4.93
N ILE A 31 0.03 -10.07 3.75
CA ILE A 31 -0.94 -9.08 3.27
C ILE A 31 -2.31 -9.73 3.19
N ASN A 32 -3.30 -9.08 3.81
CA ASN A 32 -4.70 -9.39 3.61
C ASN A 32 -5.25 -8.34 2.65
N GLU A 33 -5.65 -8.79 1.46
CA GLU A 33 -6.14 -7.87 0.44
C GLU A 33 -7.57 -8.21 0.08
N THR A 34 -8.38 -7.18 -0.18
CA THR A 34 -9.73 -7.31 -0.67
C THR A 34 -9.73 -6.70 -2.07
N ILE A 35 -10.03 -7.50 -3.09
CA ILE A 35 -9.95 -7.07 -4.48
C ILE A 35 -11.35 -6.99 -5.05
N LYS A 36 -11.69 -5.82 -5.61
CA LYS A 36 -12.97 -5.59 -6.26
C LYS A 36 -12.81 -5.68 -7.76
N ASP A 37 -13.54 -6.58 -8.40
CA ASP A 37 -13.52 -6.77 -9.84
C ASP A 37 -14.51 -5.82 -10.53
N ARG A 38 -14.40 -5.73 -11.86
CA ARG A 38 -15.25 -4.87 -12.68
C ARG A 38 -16.74 -5.22 -12.57
N ASP A 39 -17.05 -6.48 -12.35
CA ASP A 39 -18.43 -6.95 -12.21
C ASP A 39 -18.99 -6.72 -10.79
N GLY A 40 -18.20 -6.12 -9.91
CA GLY A 40 -18.58 -5.87 -8.54
C GLY A 40 -18.28 -7.00 -7.58
N SER A 41 -17.76 -8.13 -8.06
CA SER A 41 -17.40 -9.23 -7.17
C SER A 41 -16.20 -8.87 -6.32
N ILE A 42 -16.14 -9.43 -5.11
CA ILE A 42 -15.10 -9.16 -4.14
C ILE A 42 -14.38 -10.44 -3.81
N THR A 43 -13.06 -10.43 -3.94
CA THR A 43 -12.20 -11.55 -3.59
C THR A 43 -11.31 -11.15 -2.42
N LYS A 44 -11.29 -11.97 -1.38
CA LYS A 44 -10.37 -11.79 -0.26
C LYS A 44 -9.22 -12.75 -0.41
N ASN A 45 -8.02 -12.24 -0.24
CA ASN A 45 -6.81 -13.01 -0.45
C ASN A 45 -5.78 -12.70 0.64
N THR A 46 -5.04 -13.74 1.08
CA THR A 46 -3.97 -13.58 2.07
C THR A 46 -2.72 -14.22 1.48
N ARG A 47 -1.62 -13.46 1.46
CA ARG A 47 -0.36 -13.95 0.94
C ARG A 47 0.82 -13.21 1.58
N ILE A 48 2.00 -13.82 1.51
CA ILE A 48 3.24 -13.18 1.95
C ILE A 48 3.91 -12.60 0.70
N VAL A 49 4.25 -11.32 0.75
CA VAL A 49 4.85 -10.62 -0.39
C VAL A 49 6.21 -10.06 -0.02
N ASP A 50 7.11 -10.03 -1.01
CA ASP A 50 8.39 -9.31 -0.91
C ASP A 50 8.15 -7.86 -1.29
N THR A 51 8.50 -6.94 -0.38
CA THR A 51 8.23 -5.53 -0.60
C THR A 51 9.24 -4.67 0.18
N THR A 52 8.95 -3.39 0.30
CA THR A 52 9.69 -2.47 1.16
C THR A 52 8.78 -1.91 2.24
N VAL A 53 9.38 -1.41 3.31
CA VAL A 53 8.61 -0.77 4.39
C VAL A 53 7.76 0.36 3.83
N GLY A 54 8.32 1.18 2.94
CA GLY A 54 7.57 2.30 2.34
C GLY A 54 6.34 1.86 1.57
N ARG A 55 6.47 0.80 0.77
CA ARG A 55 5.32 0.28 -0.01
C ARG A 55 4.25 -0.32 0.92
N ALA A 56 4.68 -1.02 1.96
CA ALA A 56 3.75 -1.58 2.94
C ALA A 56 2.97 -0.46 3.64
N LEU A 57 3.66 0.61 4.06
CA LEU A 57 3.00 1.75 4.69
C LEU A 57 2.06 2.47 3.73
N LEU A 58 2.44 2.59 2.47
CA LEU A 58 1.57 3.18 1.46
C LEU A 58 0.27 2.39 1.32
N PHE A 59 0.36 1.08 1.32
CA PHE A 59 -0.83 0.24 1.16
C PHE A 59 -1.81 0.39 2.32
N GLN A 60 -1.34 0.79 3.52
CA GLN A 60 -2.24 1.03 4.65
C GLN A 60 -3.27 2.12 4.36
N ILE A 61 -2.92 3.11 3.54
CA ILE A 61 -3.84 4.20 3.21
C ILE A 61 -4.60 3.97 1.92
N VAL A 62 -4.26 2.93 1.17
CA VAL A 62 -4.98 2.58 -0.06
C VAL A 62 -6.35 2.00 0.32
N PRO A 63 -7.44 2.48 -0.30
CA PRO A 63 -8.78 1.95 -0.01
C PRO A 63 -8.88 0.45 -0.33
N ALA A 64 -9.75 -0.24 0.39
CA ALA A 64 -10.05 -1.64 0.10
C ALA A 64 -10.61 -1.75 -1.32
N GLY A 65 -10.27 -2.83 -2.00
CA GLY A 65 -10.72 -3.07 -3.38
C GLY A 65 -9.58 -3.21 -4.36
N LEU A 66 -8.35 -2.87 -3.95
CA LEU A 66 -7.16 -2.94 -4.78
C LEU A 66 -6.19 -3.99 -4.26
N SER A 67 -5.52 -4.68 -5.20
CA SER A 67 -4.47 -5.64 -4.86
C SER A 67 -3.22 -4.91 -4.36
N PHE A 68 -2.45 -5.57 -3.49
CA PHE A 68 -1.16 -5.05 -3.04
C PHE A 68 -0.19 -4.81 -4.22
N ASP A 69 -0.36 -5.54 -5.31
CA ASP A 69 0.51 -5.39 -6.48
C ASP A 69 0.49 -3.97 -7.05
N VAL A 70 -0.57 -3.20 -6.81
CA VAL A 70 -0.65 -1.82 -7.32
C VAL A 70 0.38 -0.89 -6.68
N VAL A 71 0.86 -1.23 -5.48
CA VAL A 71 1.89 -0.44 -4.80
C VAL A 71 3.23 -1.16 -4.74
N ASN A 72 3.30 -2.43 -5.13
CA ASN A 72 4.53 -3.22 -5.00
C ASN A 72 5.44 -3.04 -6.20
N GLN A 73 5.81 -1.80 -6.46
CA GLN A 73 6.67 -1.37 -7.55
C GLN A 73 7.28 -0.03 -7.16
N PRO A 74 8.27 0.48 -7.89
CA PRO A 74 8.79 1.82 -7.60
C PRO A 74 7.68 2.86 -7.70
N MET A 75 7.37 3.50 -6.59
CA MET A 75 6.24 4.43 -6.50
C MET A 75 6.69 5.87 -6.73
N LYS A 76 7.13 6.14 -7.95
CA LYS A 76 7.48 7.49 -8.39
C LYS A 76 6.22 8.22 -8.87
N LYS A 77 6.38 9.48 -9.27
CA LYS A 77 5.27 10.36 -9.63
C LYS A 77 4.26 9.72 -10.60
N LYS A 78 4.74 9.07 -11.67
CA LYS A 78 3.86 8.44 -12.65
C LYS A 78 3.08 7.28 -12.03
N ALA A 79 3.73 6.47 -11.21
CA ALA A 79 3.08 5.33 -10.56
C ALA A 79 2.01 5.80 -9.57
N ILE A 80 2.28 6.87 -8.84
CA ILE A 80 1.30 7.48 -7.93
C ILE A 80 0.08 7.99 -8.71
N SER A 81 0.30 8.65 -9.84
CA SER A 81 -0.80 9.14 -10.68
C SER A 81 -1.65 7.99 -11.21
N LYS A 82 -1.02 6.91 -11.64
CA LYS A 82 -1.73 5.71 -12.10
C LYS A 82 -2.53 5.07 -10.97
N LEU A 83 -1.96 5.04 -9.78
CA LEU A 83 -2.61 4.48 -8.61
C LEU A 83 -3.87 5.28 -8.25
N ILE A 84 -3.78 6.60 -8.25
CA ILE A 84 -4.92 7.47 -7.97
C ILE A 84 -6.03 7.25 -9.01
N ASN A 85 -5.67 7.15 -10.28
CA ASN A 85 -6.63 6.90 -11.35
C ASN A 85 -7.30 5.53 -11.20
N LEU A 86 -6.52 4.50 -10.92
CA LEU A 86 -7.05 3.16 -10.69
C LEU A 86 -7.98 3.14 -9.47
N CYS A 87 -7.61 3.83 -8.41
CA CYS A 87 -8.42 3.97 -7.22
C CYS A 87 -9.77 4.58 -7.56
N TYR A 88 -9.78 5.68 -8.32
CA TYR A 88 -11.01 6.33 -8.74
C TYR A 88 -11.92 5.38 -9.53
N ARG A 89 -11.36 4.62 -10.44
CA ARG A 89 -12.14 3.69 -11.27
C ARG A 89 -12.66 2.49 -10.48
N THR A 90 -11.98 2.12 -9.40
CA THR A 90 -12.34 0.93 -8.63
C THR A 90 -13.29 1.24 -7.47
N VAL A 91 -13.03 2.30 -6.72
CA VAL A 91 -13.77 2.59 -5.48
C VAL A 91 -14.53 3.92 -5.52
N GLY A 92 -14.36 4.73 -6.55
CA GLY A 92 -15.11 5.95 -6.74
C GLY A 92 -14.41 7.19 -6.19
N LEU A 93 -15.07 8.33 -6.39
CA LEU A 93 -14.48 9.65 -6.10
C LEU A 93 -14.22 9.86 -4.60
N LYS A 94 -15.19 9.54 -3.76
CA LYS A 94 -15.08 9.82 -2.32
C LYS A 94 -13.85 9.17 -1.70
N ASP A 95 -13.68 7.87 -1.91
CA ASP A 95 -12.56 7.14 -1.33
C ASP A 95 -11.24 7.58 -1.94
N THR A 96 -11.25 7.95 -3.21
CA THR A 96 -10.05 8.44 -3.90
C THR A 96 -9.60 9.78 -3.33
N VAL A 97 -10.54 10.68 -3.03
CA VAL A 97 -10.21 11.97 -2.42
C VAL A 97 -9.60 11.77 -1.04
N ILE A 98 -10.18 10.87 -0.24
CA ILE A 98 -9.65 10.55 1.08
C ILE A 98 -8.22 10.00 0.96
N PHE A 99 -8.01 9.08 0.03
CA PHE A 99 -6.69 8.52 -0.20
C PHE A 99 -5.68 9.59 -0.63
N ALA A 100 -6.06 10.45 -1.58
CA ALA A 100 -5.17 11.52 -2.05
C ALA A 100 -4.80 12.48 -0.92
N ASP A 101 -5.75 12.83 -0.06
CA ASP A 101 -5.49 13.69 1.09
C ASP A 101 -4.51 13.04 2.07
N GLN A 102 -4.69 11.76 2.36
CA GLN A 102 -3.80 11.02 3.25
C GLN A 102 -2.40 10.92 2.64
N LEU A 103 -2.32 10.69 1.34
CA LEU A 103 -1.05 10.58 0.63
C LEU A 103 -0.27 11.90 0.73
N MET A 104 -0.95 13.02 0.53
CA MET A 104 -0.34 14.34 0.65
C MET A 104 0.11 14.60 2.09
N TYR A 105 -0.73 14.27 3.06
CA TYR A 105 -0.44 14.47 4.47
C TYR A 105 0.79 13.69 4.93
N THR A 106 0.93 12.45 4.47
CA THR A 106 2.06 11.60 4.86
C THR A 106 3.35 11.92 4.12
N GLY A 107 3.28 12.65 3.01
CA GLY A 107 4.45 12.98 2.21
C GLY A 107 5.02 11.81 1.43
N PHE A 108 4.27 10.75 1.22
CA PHE A 108 4.74 9.56 0.52
C PHE A 108 4.98 9.77 -0.98
N ALA A 109 4.43 10.82 -1.57
CA ALA A 109 4.36 10.98 -3.02
C ALA A 109 5.69 10.85 -3.75
N TYR A 110 6.82 11.07 -3.07
CA TYR A 110 8.13 11.03 -3.73
C TYR A 110 9.17 10.30 -2.88
N SER A 111 8.73 9.53 -1.90
CA SER A 111 9.65 8.98 -0.89
C SER A 111 10.17 7.59 -1.20
N THR A 112 9.63 6.94 -2.24
CA THR A 112 10.03 5.54 -2.52
C THR A 112 10.35 5.31 -3.98
#